data_d483a8d77d438e7ffdeb3f1a1447ac91
#
_entry.id   d483a8d77d438e7ffdeb3f1a1447ac91
#
_cell.length_a   1.000
_cell.length_b   1.000
_cell.length_c   1.000
_cell.angle_alpha   90.00
_cell.angle_beta   90.00
_cell.angle_gamma   90.00
#
_symmetry.space_group_name_H-M   'P 1'
#
loop_
_entity.id
_entity.type
_entity.pdbx_description
1 polymer ?
#
loop_
_entity_poly.entity_id
_entity_poly.type
_entity_poly.pdbx_seq_one_letter_code
_entity_poly.pdbx_strand_id
1 'polypeptide(L)'
;MGLGKLINKRGGAVLSVWLGSCLASLSAFADAPPASLAGLTFITEEYPPYNYLQAGEIKGTSVDLLEAMLAHTCTPLKRDTIRYFPWVRGYEIALNRPNTVLFSTTRTPSREPRFHWVGPIARDRVVLLAAEGALHPVTSLEDAIQQGLSVAVIREDIGAQALIEAGYPERLIRPAIDNRSALHMLLHQRVDLWAYSEDVARWIAEQEGYRAEVVTSLYTLSESYLYFALNTDTDPQLVTQLQQALERVNAYSAVTQAYHDG
;
A
#
# COMPACT_ATOMS: atom_id res chain seq x y z
N MET A 1 -60.25 49.95 -74.65
CA MET A 1 -59.93 49.26 -75.89
C MET A 1 -58.97 48.14 -75.60
N GLY A 2 -59.34 47.01 -75.67
CA GLY A 2 -59.35 45.79 -76.39
C GLY A 2 -58.74 44.71 -75.46
N LEU A 3 -59.57 43.85 -75.07
CA LEU A 3 -59.79 42.45 -75.48
C LEU A 3 -58.51 41.61 -75.67
N GLY A 4 -58.37 40.55 -74.89
CA GLY A 4 -58.34 39.26 -75.51
C GLY A 4 -57.68 38.16 -74.71
N LYS A 5 -58.58 37.28 -74.34
CA LYS A 5 -58.50 35.81 -74.35
C LYS A 5 -57.57 35.06 -73.38
N LEU A 6 -58.24 34.33 -72.52
CA LEU A 6 -58.03 32.96 -72.04
C LEU A 6 -57.09 32.06 -72.86
N ILE A 7 -56.28 31.26 -72.21
CA ILE A 7 -56.28 29.80 -72.49
C ILE A 7 -55.70 29.10 -71.20
N ASN A 8 -56.49 28.14 -70.78
CA ASN A 8 -56.34 27.16 -69.75
C ASN A 8 -55.40 26.03 -70.20
N LYS A 9 -54.39 25.58 -69.41
CA LYS A 9 -53.89 24.21 -69.53
C LYS A 9 -53.28 23.75 -68.22
N ARG A 10 -53.93 22.83 -67.65
CA ARG A 10 -53.71 21.63 -66.91
C ARG A 10 -52.25 21.31 -66.57
N GLY A 11 -52.01 20.94 -65.33
CA GLY A 11 -51.44 19.67 -64.99
C GLY A 11 -50.03 19.69 -64.37
N GLY A 12 -49.91 19.13 -63.24
CA GLY A 12 -48.63 18.60 -62.77
C GLY A 12 -48.26 19.00 -61.35
N ALA A 13 -48.94 18.44 -60.36
CA ALA A 13 -48.45 18.44 -59.03
C ALA A 13 -47.23 17.49 -58.94
N VAL A 14 -46.05 18.05 -58.86
CA VAL A 14 -44.82 17.27 -58.56
C VAL A 14 -44.73 17.15 -57.07
N LEU A 15 -45.03 15.97 -56.54
CA LEU A 15 -44.86 15.58 -55.16
C LEU A 15 -43.36 15.32 -54.93
N SER A 16 -42.61 16.29 -54.39
CA SER A 16 -41.25 16.12 -54.02
C SER A 16 -41.21 15.38 -52.69
N VAL A 17 -41.00 14.08 -52.78
CA VAL A 17 -40.71 13.23 -51.61
C VAL A 17 -39.28 13.55 -51.12
N TRP A 18 -39.19 14.30 -50.06
CA TRP A 18 -37.91 14.44 -49.30
C TRP A 18 -37.67 13.14 -48.49
N LEU A 19 -36.85 12.25 -49.04
CA LEU A 19 -36.23 11.17 -48.25
C LEU A 19 -35.22 11.81 -47.29
N GLY A 20 -35.68 12.08 -46.08
CA GLY A 20 -34.79 12.43 -44.95
C GLY A 20 -33.93 11.21 -44.59
N SER A 21 -32.69 11.16 -45.05
CA SER A 21 -31.67 10.22 -44.56
C SER A 21 -31.35 10.54 -43.10
N CYS A 22 -32.04 9.89 -42.17
CA CYS A 22 -31.58 9.77 -40.80
C CYS A 22 -30.29 8.93 -40.78
N LEU A 23 -29.15 9.58 -40.95
CA LEU A 23 -27.87 9.00 -40.54
C LEU A 23 -27.89 8.94 -39.02
N ALA A 24 -28.32 7.80 -38.48
CA ALA A 24 -28.07 7.45 -37.09
C ALA A 24 -26.56 7.32 -36.94
N SER A 25 -25.94 8.35 -36.35
CA SER A 25 -24.56 8.30 -35.89
C SER A 25 -24.52 7.27 -34.78
N LEU A 26 -24.19 6.02 -35.09
CA LEU A 26 -23.68 5.07 -34.08
C LEU A 26 -22.36 5.65 -33.58
N SER A 27 -22.45 6.38 -32.48
CA SER A 27 -21.28 6.65 -31.65
C SER A 27 -20.79 5.29 -31.15
N ALA A 28 -19.80 4.73 -31.83
CA ALA A 28 -19.03 3.62 -31.29
C ALA A 28 -18.42 4.12 -29.98
N PHE A 29 -19.01 3.73 -28.86
CA PHE A 29 -18.33 3.73 -27.61
C PHE A 29 -17.16 2.77 -27.84
N ALA A 30 -16.00 3.31 -28.18
CA ALA A 30 -14.75 2.57 -28.11
C ALA A 30 -14.62 2.19 -26.64
N ASP A 31 -14.89 0.92 -26.31
CA ASP A 31 -14.58 0.38 -25.00
C ASP A 31 -13.11 0.71 -24.72
N ALA A 32 -12.89 1.48 -23.68
CA ALA A 32 -11.53 1.71 -23.20
C ALA A 32 -10.90 0.33 -22.97
N PRO A 33 -9.63 0.14 -23.37
CA PRO A 33 -8.98 -1.14 -23.17
C PRO A 33 -9.13 -1.53 -21.69
N PRO A 34 -9.41 -2.80 -21.37
CA PRO A 34 -9.61 -3.23 -20.00
C PRO A 34 -8.41 -2.82 -19.14
N ALA A 35 -8.69 -2.28 -17.95
CA ALA A 35 -7.65 -1.86 -17.02
C ALA A 35 -6.70 -3.02 -16.76
N SER A 36 -5.41 -2.77 -16.94
CA SER A 36 -4.35 -3.79 -16.81
C SER A 36 -3.49 -3.54 -15.60
N LEU A 37 -3.16 -4.58 -14.84
CA LEU A 37 -2.23 -4.53 -13.72
C LEU A 37 -0.84 -4.00 -14.12
N ALA A 38 -0.48 -4.04 -15.42
CA ALA A 38 0.73 -3.44 -15.97
C ALA A 38 0.78 -1.91 -15.80
N GLY A 39 -0.37 -1.26 -15.60
CA GLY A 39 -0.46 0.17 -15.33
C GLY A 39 -0.20 0.56 -13.90
N LEU A 40 -0.07 -0.41 -12.97
CA LEU A 40 0.22 -0.14 -11.58
C LEU A 40 1.71 0.14 -11.35
N THR A 41 1.99 1.11 -10.50
CA THR A 41 3.34 1.41 -10.00
C THR A 41 3.47 0.88 -8.58
N PHE A 42 4.29 -0.15 -8.39
CA PHE A 42 4.56 -0.71 -7.08
C PHE A 42 5.69 0.05 -6.40
N ILE A 43 5.45 0.46 -5.17
CA ILE A 43 6.44 1.15 -4.34
C ILE A 43 6.50 0.52 -2.96
N THR A 44 7.65 0.60 -2.31
CA THR A 44 7.89 0.07 -0.97
C THR A 44 9.01 0.82 -0.26
N GLU A 45 9.24 0.44 0.97
CA GLU A 45 10.31 0.95 1.84
C GLU A 45 11.20 -0.19 2.38
N GLU A 46 12.10 0.14 3.30
CA GLU A 46 12.86 -0.85 4.07
C GLU A 46 12.01 -1.38 5.24
N TYR A 47 11.40 -2.53 5.05
CA TYR A 47 10.58 -3.22 6.06
C TYR A 47 10.87 -4.73 6.07
N PRO A 48 12.10 -5.14 6.44
CA PRO A 48 12.49 -6.54 6.44
C PRO A 48 11.75 -7.36 7.54
N PRO A 49 11.52 -8.64 7.35
CA PRO A 49 11.89 -9.48 6.21
C PRO A 49 10.91 -9.37 5.02
N TYR A 50 9.93 -8.48 5.08
CA TYR A 50 8.86 -8.36 4.08
C TYR A 50 9.35 -7.74 2.77
N ASN A 51 10.10 -6.64 2.84
CA ASN A 51 10.72 -5.94 1.70
C ASN A 51 11.96 -5.16 2.15
N TYR A 52 13.06 -5.39 1.45
CA TYR A 52 14.36 -4.78 1.75
C TYR A 52 15.29 -4.83 0.55
N LEU A 53 16.36 -4.02 0.59
CA LEU A 53 17.43 -4.06 -0.40
C LEU A 53 18.56 -4.95 0.08
N GLN A 54 18.99 -5.90 -0.76
CA GLN A 54 20.18 -6.69 -0.56
C GLN A 54 21.03 -6.69 -1.83
N ALA A 55 22.24 -6.19 -1.74
CA ALA A 55 23.15 -6.05 -2.88
C ALA A 55 22.54 -5.29 -4.08
N GLY A 56 21.67 -4.30 -3.83
CA GLY A 56 20.98 -3.50 -4.85
C GLY A 56 19.73 -4.14 -5.44
N GLU A 57 19.36 -5.34 -5.01
CA GLU A 57 18.14 -6.04 -5.42
C GLU A 57 17.07 -5.93 -4.34
N ILE A 58 15.82 -5.72 -4.75
CA ILE A 58 14.66 -5.75 -3.84
C ILE A 58 14.28 -7.21 -3.56
N LYS A 59 14.22 -7.56 -2.28
CA LYS A 59 13.90 -8.90 -1.77
C LYS A 59 12.88 -8.84 -0.65
N GLY A 60 12.40 -10.00 -0.24
CA GLY A 60 11.53 -10.20 0.90
C GLY A 60 10.23 -10.90 0.59
N THR A 61 9.56 -11.38 1.63
CA THR A 61 8.38 -12.24 1.51
C THR A 61 7.21 -11.56 0.81
N SER A 62 7.02 -10.25 1.00
CA SER A 62 5.98 -9.49 0.28
C SER A 62 6.33 -9.25 -1.19
N VAL A 63 7.63 -9.16 -1.53
CA VAL A 63 8.11 -9.06 -2.92
C VAL A 63 7.89 -10.38 -3.65
N ASP A 64 8.23 -11.50 -3.01
CA ASP A 64 8.01 -12.85 -3.53
C ASP A 64 6.52 -13.13 -3.74
N LEU A 65 5.68 -12.72 -2.78
CA LEU A 65 4.23 -12.82 -2.89
C LEU A 65 3.69 -12.00 -4.08
N LEU A 66 4.12 -10.75 -4.22
CA LEU A 66 3.70 -9.88 -5.32
C LEU A 66 4.11 -10.47 -6.68
N GLU A 67 5.33 -11.01 -6.78
CA GLU A 67 5.81 -11.68 -8.00
C GLU A 67 4.95 -12.91 -8.33
N ALA A 68 4.64 -13.74 -7.33
CA ALA A 68 3.76 -14.90 -7.49
C ALA A 68 2.34 -14.50 -7.92
N MET A 69 1.78 -13.44 -7.33
CA MET A 69 0.47 -12.91 -7.70
C MET A 69 0.43 -12.48 -9.16
N LEU A 70 1.44 -11.74 -9.61
CA LEU A 70 1.47 -11.20 -10.97
C LEU A 70 1.87 -12.25 -12.03
N ALA A 71 2.59 -13.31 -11.65
CA ALA A 71 2.90 -14.44 -12.55
C ALA A 71 1.64 -15.17 -13.05
N HIS A 72 0.57 -15.18 -12.27
CA HIS A 72 -0.73 -15.76 -12.64
C HIS A 72 -1.64 -14.81 -13.43
N THR A 73 -1.16 -13.58 -13.66
CA THR A 73 -1.85 -12.57 -14.45
C THR A 73 -1.12 -12.37 -15.76
N CYS A 74 -1.33 -12.21 -16.82
CA CYS A 74 -0.50 -11.95 -18.02
C CYS A 74 0.45 -10.72 -17.87
N THR A 75 0.82 -10.38 -16.65
CA THR A 75 1.59 -9.18 -16.32
C THR A 75 2.74 -9.55 -15.37
N PRO A 76 3.81 -10.18 -15.86
CA PRO A 76 4.93 -10.57 -15.00
C PRO A 76 5.60 -9.34 -14.40
N LEU A 77 5.81 -9.40 -13.08
CA LEU A 77 6.56 -8.36 -12.36
C LEU A 77 8.05 -8.47 -12.70
N LYS A 78 8.67 -7.33 -12.95
CA LYS A 78 10.13 -7.21 -12.90
C LYS A 78 10.49 -6.49 -11.61
N ARG A 79 11.27 -7.12 -10.74
CA ARG A 79 11.63 -6.57 -9.42
C ARG A 79 12.34 -5.21 -9.51
N ASP A 80 13.11 -4.98 -10.57
CA ASP A 80 13.78 -3.70 -10.86
C ASP A 80 12.83 -2.54 -11.17
N THR A 81 11.55 -2.85 -11.44
CA THR A 81 10.51 -1.82 -11.62
C THR A 81 9.88 -1.37 -10.32
N ILE A 82 10.05 -2.12 -9.23
CA ILE A 82 9.58 -1.72 -7.90
C ILE A 82 10.41 -0.52 -7.44
N ARG A 83 9.72 0.53 -7.03
CA ARG A 83 10.38 1.74 -6.53
C ARG A 83 10.54 1.67 -5.02
N TYR A 84 11.74 1.97 -4.56
CA TYR A 84 12.11 1.94 -3.16
C TYR A 84 12.32 3.37 -2.63
N PHE A 85 11.61 3.72 -1.56
CA PHE A 85 11.64 5.06 -0.96
C PHE A 85 11.67 4.97 0.56
N PRO A 86 12.17 6.01 1.26
CA PRO A 86 11.86 6.19 2.69
C PRO A 86 10.34 6.29 2.89
N TRP A 87 9.86 5.78 4.03
CA TRP A 87 8.43 5.68 4.35
C TRP A 87 7.62 6.94 4.01
N VAL A 88 7.96 8.09 4.58
CA VAL A 88 7.21 9.35 4.38
C VAL A 88 7.03 9.67 2.90
N ARG A 89 8.10 9.52 2.11
CA ARG A 89 8.05 9.79 0.68
C ARG A 89 7.19 8.78 -0.08
N GLY A 90 7.33 7.49 0.24
CA GLY A 90 6.52 6.43 -0.37
C GLY A 90 5.04 6.63 -0.07
N TYR A 91 4.72 6.94 1.17
CA TYR A 91 3.36 7.19 1.63
C TYR A 91 2.72 8.41 0.94
N GLU A 92 3.45 9.54 0.85
CA GLU A 92 2.98 10.73 0.11
C GLU A 92 2.74 10.44 -1.38
N ILE A 93 3.62 9.67 -2.02
CA ILE A 93 3.45 9.29 -3.42
C ILE A 93 2.18 8.44 -3.58
N ALA A 94 1.96 7.45 -2.71
CA ALA A 94 0.79 6.60 -2.76
C ALA A 94 -0.52 7.35 -2.54
N LEU A 95 -0.52 8.37 -1.68
CA LEU A 95 -1.68 9.23 -1.45
C LEU A 95 -2.05 10.09 -2.66
N ASN A 96 -1.05 10.57 -3.42
CA ASN A 96 -1.25 11.65 -4.38
C ASN A 96 -1.11 11.22 -5.85
N ARG A 97 -0.72 9.98 -6.13
CA ARG A 97 -0.53 9.50 -7.51
C ARG A 97 -1.46 8.34 -7.82
N PRO A 98 -2.35 8.48 -8.80
CA PRO A 98 -3.19 7.39 -9.27
C PRO A 98 -2.35 6.16 -9.67
N ASN A 99 -2.96 4.98 -9.57
CA ASN A 99 -2.36 3.69 -9.92
C ASN A 99 -1.06 3.37 -9.18
N THR A 100 -0.86 3.97 -7.99
CA THR A 100 0.27 3.65 -7.12
C THR A 100 -0.15 2.67 -6.03
N VAL A 101 0.68 1.67 -5.79
CA VAL A 101 0.50 0.63 -4.78
C VAL A 101 1.69 0.65 -3.83
N LEU A 102 1.47 1.06 -2.58
CA LEU A 102 2.44 0.95 -1.49
C LEU A 102 2.16 -0.36 -0.75
N PHE A 103 3.13 -1.26 -0.70
CA PHE A 103 2.92 -2.55 -0.06
C PHE A 103 3.70 -2.72 1.24
N SER A 104 3.31 -3.72 2.02
CA SER A 104 3.66 -3.91 3.43
C SER A 104 3.22 -2.74 4.30
N THR A 105 2.03 -2.23 4.01
CA THR A 105 1.45 -1.11 4.73
C THR A 105 0.46 -1.60 5.78
N THR A 106 0.65 -1.18 7.03
CA THR A 106 -0.30 -1.47 8.11
C THR A 106 -1.61 -0.73 7.86
N ARG A 107 -2.73 -1.48 7.85
CA ARG A 107 -4.09 -0.93 7.76
C ARG A 107 -4.56 -0.51 9.14
N THR A 108 -4.82 0.78 9.32
CA THR A 108 -5.28 1.38 10.56
C THR A 108 -6.58 2.15 10.33
N PRO A 109 -7.38 2.45 11.39
CA PRO A 109 -8.58 3.28 11.25
C PRO A 109 -8.30 4.65 10.63
N SER A 110 -7.17 5.27 10.94
CA SER A 110 -6.77 6.58 10.39
C SER A 110 -6.34 6.51 8.92
N ARG A 111 -5.85 5.35 8.46
CA ARG A 111 -5.47 5.10 7.06
C ARG A 111 -6.60 4.50 6.23
N GLU A 112 -7.63 3.93 6.87
CA GLU A 112 -8.73 3.23 6.22
C GLU A 112 -9.35 4.01 5.04
N PRO A 113 -9.74 5.28 5.19
CA PRO A 113 -10.40 6.04 4.13
C PRO A 113 -9.43 6.56 3.06
N ARG A 114 -8.12 6.32 3.20
CA ARG A 114 -7.10 6.94 2.36
C ARG A 114 -6.64 6.05 1.20
N PHE A 115 -7.00 4.76 1.24
CA PHE A 115 -6.56 3.77 0.25
C PHE A 115 -7.65 2.75 -0.05
N HIS A 116 -7.54 2.11 -1.21
CA HIS A 116 -8.12 0.79 -1.41
C HIS A 116 -7.13 -0.26 -0.90
N TRP A 117 -7.66 -1.29 -0.25
CA TRP A 117 -6.84 -2.29 0.44
C TRP A 117 -6.95 -3.65 -0.21
N VAL A 118 -5.81 -4.28 -0.49
CA VAL A 118 -5.71 -5.67 -0.92
C VAL A 118 -4.86 -6.44 0.08
N GLY A 119 -5.39 -7.53 0.59
CA GLY A 119 -4.73 -8.29 1.67
C GLY A 119 -5.71 -9.12 2.48
N PRO A 120 -5.28 -9.55 3.70
CA PRO A 120 -3.96 -9.32 4.34
C PRO A 120 -2.81 -10.11 3.68
N ILE A 121 -1.56 -9.63 3.83
CA ILE A 121 -0.37 -10.26 3.26
C ILE A 121 0.59 -10.81 4.32
N ALA A 122 0.65 -10.20 5.48
CA ALA A 122 1.43 -10.68 6.63
C ALA A 122 0.83 -10.16 7.93
N ARG A 123 1.11 -10.85 9.05
CA ARG A 123 0.83 -10.34 10.39
C ARG A 123 2.00 -9.47 10.84
N ASP A 124 1.71 -8.43 11.59
CA ASP A 124 2.71 -7.52 12.14
C ASP A 124 2.37 -7.14 13.58
N ARG A 125 3.38 -7.02 14.42
CA ARG A 125 3.24 -6.65 15.82
C ARG A 125 4.14 -5.46 16.12
N VAL A 126 3.53 -4.32 16.43
CA VAL A 126 4.21 -3.09 16.81
C VAL A 126 4.32 -3.04 18.33
N VAL A 127 5.53 -2.84 18.82
CA VAL A 127 5.86 -2.96 20.23
C VAL A 127 6.74 -1.80 20.72
N LEU A 128 6.80 -1.62 22.04
CA LEU A 128 7.86 -0.85 22.68
C LEU A 128 9.05 -1.78 22.92
N LEU A 129 10.17 -1.49 22.28
CA LEU A 129 11.44 -2.20 22.40
C LEU A 129 12.36 -1.45 23.36
N ALA A 130 13.06 -2.18 24.19
CA ALA A 130 14.18 -1.70 25.01
C ALA A 130 15.46 -2.41 24.61
N ALA A 131 16.61 -1.82 24.91
CA ALA A 131 17.90 -2.50 24.82
C ALA A 131 17.97 -3.65 25.85
N GLU A 132 18.64 -4.74 25.49
CA GLU A 132 18.87 -5.87 26.41
C GLU A 132 19.49 -5.39 27.73
N GLY A 133 18.93 -5.84 28.85
CA GLY A 133 19.38 -5.45 30.18
C GLY A 133 18.93 -4.07 30.66
N ALA A 134 18.14 -3.34 29.89
CA ALA A 134 17.52 -2.09 30.34
C ALA A 134 16.55 -2.38 31.50
N LEU A 135 16.74 -1.65 32.61
CA LEU A 135 15.93 -1.82 33.83
C LEU A 135 14.69 -0.89 33.79
N HIS A 136 13.83 -1.06 32.79
CA HIS A 136 12.57 -0.33 32.71
C HIS A 136 11.43 -1.32 32.89
N PRO A 137 10.79 -1.40 34.07
CA PRO A 137 9.60 -2.22 34.27
C PRO A 137 8.41 -1.52 33.59
N VAL A 138 8.19 -1.81 32.31
CA VAL A 138 7.08 -1.28 31.51
C VAL A 138 6.09 -2.41 31.26
N THR A 139 4.94 -2.34 31.92
CA THR A 139 3.83 -3.28 31.73
C THR A 139 2.62 -2.62 31.06
N SER A 140 2.66 -1.30 30.97
CA SER A 140 1.63 -0.48 30.32
C SER A 140 2.26 0.78 29.70
N LEU A 141 1.50 1.44 28.86
CA LEU A 141 1.91 2.70 28.29
C LEU A 141 2.00 3.81 29.36
N GLU A 142 1.11 3.75 30.34
CA GLU A 142 1.13 4.62 31.53
C GLU A 142 2.44 4.51 32.31
N ASP A 143 2.94 3.30 32.50
CA ASP A 143 4.25 3.09 33.19
C ASP A 143 5.38 3.82 32.47
N ALA A 144 5.41 3.72 31.13
CA ALA A 144 6.42 4.40 30.33
C ALA A 144 6.30 5.91 30.43
N ILE A 145 5.07 6.46 30.43
CA ILE A 145 4.79 7.89 30.57
C ILE A 145 5.19 8.39 31.98
N GLN A 146 4.82 7.68 33.04
CA GLN A 146 5.11 8.06 34.41
C GLN A 146 6.61 8.07 34.70
N GLN A 147 7.34 7.13 34.11
CA GLN A 147 8.81 7.08 34.18
C GLN A 147 9.48 8.13 33.31
N GLY A 148 8.73 8.82 32.42
CA GLY A 148 9.24 9.84 31.52
C GLY A 148 10.15 9.27 30.43
N LEU A 149 9.94 8.02 30.00
CA LEU A 149 10.79 7.34 29.04
C LEU A 149 10.69 7.98 27.67
N SER A 150 11.82 8.23 27.06
CA SER A 150 11.90 8.74 25.68
C SER A 150 11.79 7.59 24.67
N VAL A 151 11.07 7.81 23.54
CA VAL A 151 10.80 6.77 22.56
C VAL A 151 11.24 7.21 21.16
N ALA A 152 12.13 6.44 20.53
CA ALA A 152 12.45 6.61 19.12
C ALA A 152 11.27 6.14 18.25
N VAL A 153 11.00 6.87 17.16
CA VAL A 153 9.99 6.53 16.16
C VAL A 153 10.48 6.92 14.77
N ILE A 154 9.94 6.28 13.73
CA ILE A 154 10.00 6.80 12.38
C ILE A 154 8.79 7.72 12.18
N ARG A 155 9.03 8.92 11.63
CA ARG A 155 7.97 9.92 11.45
C ARG A 155 6.83 9.38 10.59
N GLU A 156 5.59 9.64 11.01
CA GLU A 156 4.35 9.22 10.33
C GLU A 156 4.18 7.71 10.12
N ASP A 157 5.08 6.92 10.68
CA ASP A 157 4.98 5.47 10.65
C ASP A 157 4.10 4.94 11.79
N ILE A 158 3.84 3.63 11.75
CA ILE A 158 2.89 2.95 12.65
C ILE A 158 3.25 3.13 14.13
N GLY A 159 4.54 3.09 14.49
CA GLY A 159 4.98 3.31 15.86
C GLY A 159 4.68 4.71 16.35
N ALA A 160 4.93 5.74 15.52
CA ALA A 160 4.60 7.13 15.85
C ALA A 160 3.09 7.32 15.98
N GLN A 161 2.31 6.78 15.05
CA GLN A 161 0.85 6.87 15.06
C GLN A 161 0.26 6.21 16.32
N ALA A 162 0.68 5.00 16.64
CA ALA A 162 0.20 4.27 17.81
C ALA A 162 0.46 5.04 19.13
N LEU A 163 1.63 5.66 19.25
CA LEU A 163 1.96 6.48 20.42
C LEU A 163 1.10 7.75 20.50
N ILE A 164 0.91 8.45 19.38
CA ILE A 164 0.11 9.67 19.32
C ILE A 164 -1.37 9.37 19.63
N GLU A 165 -1.93 8.33 19.02
CA GLU A 165 -3.31 7.87 19.25
C GLU A 165 -3.54 7.46 20.70
N ALA A 166 -2.53 6.87 21.36
CA ALA A 166 -2.55 6.51 22.77
C ALA A 166 -2.26 7.68 23.72
N GLY A 167 -2.03 8.89 23.22
CA GLY A 167 -1.78 10.08 24.02
C GLY A 167 -0.39 10.14 24.67
N TYR A 168 0.61 9.45 24.09
CA TYR A 168 1.99 9.55 24.57
C TYR A 168 2.51 10.97 24.46
N PRO A 169 3.16 11.56 25.49
CA PRO A 169 3.59 12.96 25.46
C PRO A 169 4.59 13.22 24.32
N GLU A 170 4.26 14.16 23.45
CA GLU A 170 5.07 14.52 22.28
C GLU A 170 6.53 14.88 22.66
N ARG A 171 6.71 15.55 23.82
CA ARG A 171 8.04 15.90 24.34
C ARG A 171 8.95 14.67 24.61
N LEU A 172 8.41 13.48 24.71
CA LEU A 172 9.13 12.23 24.91
C LEU A 172 9.38 11.46 23.60
N ILE A 173 8.73 11.84 22.51
CA ILE A 173 8.88 11.22 21.19
C ILE A 173 10.13 11.80 20.50
N ARG A 174 10.98 10.94 19.96
CA ARG A 174 12.23 11.29 19.28
C ARG A 174 12.23 10.72 17.87
N PRO A 175 11.98 11.53 16.83
CA PRO A 175 12.05 11.07 15.45
C PRO A 175 13.46 10.64 15.07
N ALA A 176 13.62 9.44 14.55
CA ALA A 176 14.80 8.94 13.88
C ALA A 176 14.68 9.13 12.35
N ILE A 177 15.83 9.17 11.68
CA ILE A 177 15.89 9.34 10.22
C ILE A 177 15.47 8.05 9.52
N ASP A 178 15.90 6.91 10.06
CA ASP A 178 15.64 5.57 9.58
C ASP A 178 15.70 4.54 10.73
N ASN A 179 15.40 3.30 10.43
CA ASN A 179 15.32 2.23 11.42
C ASN A 179 16.69 1.88 12.02
N ARG A 180 17.78 1.96 11.24
CA ARG A 180 19.14 1.75 11.76
C ARG A 180 19.52 2.83 12.75
N SER A 181 19.19 4.09 12.42
CA SER A 181 19.40 5.22 13.32
C SER A 181 18.60 5.05 14.62
N ALA A 182 17.35 4.56 14.55
CA ALA A 182 16.52 4.29 15.72
C ALA A 182 17.14 3.19 16.61
N LEU A 183 17.58 2.09 16.02
CA LEU A 183 18.32 1.04 16.72
C LEU A 183 19.57 1.59 17.43
N HIS A 184 20.39 2.37 16.74
CA HIS A 184 21.58 2.97 17.32
C HIS A 184 21.26 3.98 18.42
N MET A 185 20.17 4.75 18.29
CA MET A 185 19.71 5.64 19.35
C MET A 185 19.37 4.85 20.61
N LEU A 186 18.69 3.71 20.47
CA LEU A 186 18.34 2.82 21.57
C LEU A 186 19.58 2.20 22.21
N LEU A 187 20.45 1.57 21.43
CA LEU A 187 21.64 0.87 21.93
C LEU A 187 22.68 1.80 22.57
N HIS A 188 22.76 3.06 22.15
CA HIS A 188 23.62 4.07 22.75
C HIS A 188 22.90 4.89 23.84
N GLN A 189 21.73 4.45 24.32
CA GLN A 189 20.98 5.09 25.42
C GLN A 189 20.65 6.57 25.15
N ARG A 190 20.47 6.96 23.86
CA ARG A 190 19.99 8.30 23.48
C ARG A 190 18.47 8.39 23.59
N VAL A 191 17.82 7.26 23.61
CA VAL A 191 16.40 7.04 23.92
C VAL A 191 16.30 5.80 24.80
N ASP A 192 15.23 5.74 25.58
CA ASP A 192 14.96 4.61 26.47
C ASP A 192 14.26 3.46 25.74
N LEU A 193 13.42 3.78 24.77
CA LEU A 193 12.58 2.85 24.04
C LEU A 193 12.60 3.14 22.53
N TRP A 194 12.19 2.14 21.74
CA TRP A 194 11.90 2.28 20.31
C TRP A 194 10.53 1.66 20.01
N ALA A 195 9.62 2.43 19.41
CA ALA A 195 8.30 1.96 18.99
C ALA A 195 8.35 1.52 17.53
N TYR A 196 8.33 0.21 17.28
CA TYR A 196 8.42 -0.33 15.94
C TYR A 196 7.92 -1.78 15.83
N SER A 197 7.90 -2.32 14.59
CA SER A 197 7.66 -3.74 14.34
C SER A 197 8.76 -4.59 14.99
N GLU A 198 8.36 -5.57 15.77
CA GLU A 198 9.30 -6.44 16.48
C GLU A 198 10.17 -7.26 15.53
N ASP A 199 9.56 -7.86 14.50
CA ASP A 199 10.27 -8.68 13.51
C ASP A 199 11.28 -7.85 12.73
N VAL A 200 10.87 -6.64 12.30
CA VAL A 200 11.74 -5.70 11.57
C VAL A 200 12.91 -5.27 12.44
N ALA A 201 12.65 -4.89 13.68
CA ALA A 201 13.69 -4.43 14.60
C ALA A 201 14.75 -5.51 14.88
N ARG A 202 14.32 -6.75 15.10
CA ARG A 202 15.22 -7.91 15.31
C ARG A 202 16.04 -8.20 14.07
N TRP A 203 15.41 -8.21 12.90
CA TRP A 203 16.13 -8.44 11.65
C TRP A 203 17.19 -7.36 11.41
N ILE A 204 16.88 -6.09 11.64
CA ILE A 204 17.83 -4.98 11.50
C ILE A 204 18.99 -5.13 12.48
N ALA A 205 18.71 -5.52 13.72
CA ALA A 205 19.78 -5.78 14.72
C ALA A 205 20.76 -6.85 14.22
N GLU A 206 20.26 -7.94 13.64
CA GLU A 206 21.10 -9.00 13.07
C GLU A 206 21.94 -8.51 11.88
N GLN A 207 21.37 -7.68 11.01
CA GLN A 207 22.11 -7.10 9.87
C GLN A 207 23.21 -6.12 10.32
N GLU A 208 23.03 -5.45 11.46
CA GLU A 208 24.03 -4.58 12.07
C GLU A 208 25.07 -5.36 12.91
N GLY A 209 25.00 -6.70 12.89
CA GLY A 209 25.96 -7.59 13.56
C GLY A 209 25.67 -7.82 15.04
N TYR A 210 24.48 -7.46 15.52
CA TYR A 210 24.04 -7.76 16.88
C TYR A 210 23.25 -9.08 16.90
N ARG A 211 23.01 -9.64 18.09
CA ARG A 211 22.03 -10.72 18.27
C ARG A 211 20.61 -10.15 18.24
N ALA A 212 19.61 -10.92 17.81
CA ALA A 212 18.21 -10.51 17.79
C ALA A 212 17.73 -10.05 19.19
N GLU A 213 18.24 -10.68 20.25
CA GLU A 213 17.90 -10.41 21.66
C GLU A 213 18.46 -9.09 22.17
N VAL A 214 19.32 -8.38 21.40
CA VAL A 214 19.83 -7.06 21.81
C VAL A 214 18.69 -6.06 21.99
N VAL A 215 17.53 -6.33 21.39
CA VAL A 215 16.27 -5.62 21.62
C VAL A 215 15.24 -6.56 22.26
N THR A 216 14.58 -6.08 23.30
CA THR A 216 13.57 -6.82 24.05
C THR A 216 12.22 -6.10 23.95
N SER A 217 11.17 -6.82 23.57
CA SER A 217 9.80 -6.31 23.55
C SER A 217 9.26 -6.22 24.98
N LEU A 218 8.87 -5.02 25.41
CA LEU A 218 8.31 -4.77 26.75
C LEU A 218 6.77 -4.68 26.71
N TYR A 219 6.21 -4.03 25.70
CA TYR A 219 4.77 -3.79 25.61
C TYR A 219 4.32 -3.81 24.16
N THR A 220 3.18 -4.45 23.88
CA THR A 220 2.57 -4.47 22.55
C THR A 220 1.66 -3.28 22.38
N LEU A 221 2.00 -2.41 21.43
CA LEU A 221 1.19 -1.24 21.04
C LEU A 221 0.01 -1.64 20.17
N SER A 222 0.26 -2.50 19.16
CA SER A 222 -0.77 -3.02 18.28
C SER A 222 -0.39 -4.35 17.65
N GLU A 223 -1.39 -5.17 17.37
CA GLU A 223 -1.29 -6.32 16.48
C GLU A 223 -2.19 -6.07 15.28
N SER A 224 -1.65 -6.20 14.10
CA SER A 224 -2.31 -5.86 12.85
C SER A 224 -1.82 -6.72 11.70
N TYR A 225 -2.25 -6.36 10.50
CA TYR A 225 -1.81 -7.00 9.27
C TYR A 225 -1.29 -5.97 8.29
N LEU A 226 -0.36 -6.41 7.46
CA LEU A 226 0.17 -5.67 6.32
C LEU A 226 -0.69 -5.91 5.09
N TYR A 227 -0.78 -4.91 4.24
CA TYR A 227 -1.61 -4.89 3.03
C TYR A 227 -0.87 -4.24 1.87
N PHE A 228 -1.40 -4.43 0.66
CA PHE A 228 -1.18 -3.53 -0.46
C PHE A 228 -2.17 -2.36 -0.32
N ALA A 229 -1.66 -1.14 -0.19
CA ALA A 229 -2.42 0.10 -0.13
C ALA A 229 -2.41 0.77 -1.51
N LEU A 230 -3.55 0.78 -2.20
CA LEU A 230 -3.69 1.37 -3.52
C LEU A 230 -4.28 2.78 -3.40
N ASN A 231 -3.78 3.70 -4.20
CA ASN A 231 -4.35 5.05 -4.29
C ASN A 231 -5.85 5.01 -4.58
N THR A 232 -6.63 5.90 -3.97
CA THR A 232 -8.11 5.92 -4.09
C THR A 232 -8.63 6.20 -5.50
N ASP A 233 -7.81 6.82 -6.36
CA ASP A 233 -8.15 7.06 -7.77
C ASP A 233 -7.80 5.86 -8.68
N THR A 234 -7.32 4.74 -8.10
CA THR A 234 -7.07 3.51 -8.84
C THR A 234 -8.40 2.87 -9.25
N ASP A 235 -8.48 2.43 -10.52
CA ASP A 235 -9.66 1.74 -11.04
C ASP A 235 -10.05 0.56 -10.13
N PRO A 236 -11.30 0.50 -9.62
CA PRO A 236 -11.76 -0.59 -8.77
C PRO A 236 -11.62 -1.99 -9.40
N GLN A 237 -11.58 -2.09 -10.72
CA GLN A 237 -11.33 -3.35 -11.40
C GLN A 237 -9.90 -3.85 -11.15
N LEU A 238 -8.90 -2.95 -11.10
CA LEU A 238 -7.52 -3.31 -10.76
C LEU A 238 -7.39 -3.77 -9.32
N VAL A 239 -8.10 -3.12 -8.40
CA VAL A 239 -8.17 -3.54 -6.98
C VAL A 239 -8.71 -4.96 -6.88
N THR A 240 -9.83 -5.24 -7.57
CA THR A 240 -10.46 -6.56 -7.60
C THR A 240 -9.54 -7.62 -8.23
N GLN A 241 -8.89 -7.30 -9.35
CA GLN A 241 -7.94 -8.21 -10.02
C GLN A 241 -6.75 -8.56 -9.11
N LEU A 242 -6.20 -7.57 -8.40
CA LEU A 242 -5.08 -7.79 -7.50
C LEU A 242 -5.49 -8.63 -6.28
N GLN A 243 -6.69 -8.40 -5.72
CA GLN A 243 -7.24 -9.22 -4.64
C GLN A 243 -7.45 -10.68 -5.08
N GLN A 244 -8.01 -10.90 -6.25
CA GLN A 244 -8.19 -12.24 -6.81
C GLN A 244 -6.85 -12.94 -7.08
N ALA A 245 -5.82 -12.21 -7.50
CA ALA A 245 -4.49 -12.76 -7.68
C ALA A 245 -3.89 -13.23 -6.34
N LEU A 246 -4.06 -12.45 -5.27
CA LEU A 246 -3.65 -12.82 -3.91
C LEU A 246 -4.38 -14.09 -3.42
N GLU A 247 -5.70 -14.16 -3.60
CA GLU A 247 -6.52 -15.29 -3.17
C GLU A 247 -6.10 -16.60 -3.88
N ARG A 248 -5.73 -16.53 -5.16
CA ARG A 248 -5.22 -17.69 -5.92
C ARG A 248 -3.89 -18.21 -5.36
N VAL A 249 -2.96 -17.30 -5.03
CA VAL A 249 -1.67 -17.69 -4.45
C VAL A 249 -1.87 -18.33 -3.08
N ASN A 250 -2.71 -17.74 -2.23
CA ASN A 250 -3.01 -18.26 -0.91
C ASN A 250 -3.69 -19.65 -0.97
N ALA A 251 -4.64 -19.84 -1.88
CA ALA A 251 -5.30 -21.13 -2.09
C ALA A 251 -4.30 -22.21 -2.56
N TYR A 252 -3.39 -21.86 -3.48
CA TYR A 252 -2.35 -22.77 -3.95
C TYR A 252 -1.39 -23.17 -2.83
N SER A 253 -0.94 -22.20 -2.02
CA SER A 253 -0.03 -22.46 -0.89
C SER A 253 -0.68 -23.36 0.16
N ALA A 254 -1.96 -23.15 0.49
CA ALA A 254 -2.69 -23.99 1.44
C ALA A 254 -2.82 -25.45 0.95
N VAL A 255 -3.09 -25.65 -0.34
CA VAL A 255 -3.16 -27.02 -0.93
C VAL A 255 -1.79 -27.69 -0.91
N THR A 256 -0.72 -26.95 -1.23
CA THR A 256 0.63 -27.52 -1.25
C THR A 256 1.09 -27.90 0.15
N GLN A 257 0.78 -27.08 1.16
CA GLN A 257 1.11 -27.38 2.56
C GLN A 257 0.36 -28.60 3.08
N ALA A 258 -0.93 -28.73 2.78
CA ALA A 258 -1.71 -29.91 3.14
C ALA A 258 -1.18 -31.22 2.51
N TYR A 259 -0.52 -31.13 1.36
CA TYR A 259 0.10 -32.31 0.68
C TYR A 259 1.43 -32.72 1.30
N HIS A 260 2.13 -31.80 1.98
CA HIS A 260 3.41 -32.10 2.66
C HIS A 260 3.23 -32.56 4.12
N ASP A 261 2.09 -32.22 4.73
CA ASP A 261 1.77 -32.54 6.14
C ASP A 261 0.98 -33.88 6.28
N GLY A 262 0.61 -34.54 5.19
CA GLY A 262 -0.12 -35.81 5.11
C GLY A 262 0.73 -36.94 4.59
#